data_4c4b8c114768478191900e9090922e57
#
_entry.id   4c4b8c114768478191900e9090922e57
#
_cell.length_a   1.000
_cell.length_b   1.000
_cell.length_c   1.000
_cell.angle_alpha   90.00
_cell.angle_beta   90.00
_cell.angle_gamma   90.00
#
_symmetry.space_group_name_H-M   'P 1'
#
loop_
_entity.id
_entity.type
_entity.pdbx_description
1 polymer ?
#
loop_
_entity_poly.entity_id
_entity_poly.type
_entity_poly.pdbx_seq_one_letter_code
_entity_poly.pdbx_strand_id
1 'polypeptide(L)'
;MECLTLKKSNCKNCHKCIRNCPVKSIRFSGNQAYIIGDECVMCGRCFVVCPQNAKQIVEETEKVKVLLQEGNPVVVSLAPSFIANYEGVGIEAMRDALKKLGFYDAEETAIGATLVKREYERLCEDEGRDIIITSCCHSVNLLIQKHYPGLVSYLANVLSPMQAHCKDIKKRIPNAKTVFIGPCVAKKDEAQQYEGIVDAVLTFDELTSWFKAAGVTPEAKLDSNPNTKARFFPTTGGVLKTMALDNPKYTYLAIDGMENCIAALKDIEAGNVHKLFIEMSACSGSCVGGPVMEKFHRSPLKDYSAVAHYAGSEDYKIEQPDKDELRKEFALLQANGASPAEYEIQETLRQMGKMKPEDELNCGSCGYDTCRDKAVAILRGKAEISMCLPFLKDRAENFSDTIARNTPNGLIVLNESLEVQQVNKAALKILNLRAPSDILGDQVVRVLDPVDFLSVLSKNRDIHDKREYLAEYDRYVEKTIVYDKEYKLLVCILRDVTAEEEQREKKEDISRQTVEIADKVVDKQMRIVQEIASLLGETVAETKIALTKLKESISDE
;
A
#
# COMPACT_ATOMS: atom_id res chain seq x y z
N MET A 1 -22.04 9.40 3.88
CA MET A 1 -21.55 7.98 4.00
C MET A 1 -20.40 7.80 3.01
N GLU A 2 -19.32 7.09 3.35
CA GLU A 2 -18.17 6.95 2.44
C GLU A 2 -18.50 5.97 1.30
N CYS A 3 -18.50 6.43 0.04
CA CYS A 3 -18.77 5.58 -1.13
C CYS A 3 -17.60 4.63 -1.48
N LEU A 4 -16.40 4.94 -0.99
CA LEU A 4 -15.18 4.13 -1.14
C LEU A 4 -14.63 3.76 0.24
N THR A 5 -14.42 2.47 0.48
CA THR A 5 -13.96 1.94 1.77
C THR A 5 -12.63 1.20 1.65
N LEU A 6 -12.01 0.93 2.80
CA LEU A 6 -10.79 0.14 2.92
C LEU A 6 -11.08 -1.20 3.60
N LYS A 7 -10.91 -2.31 2.91
CA LYS A 7 -10.83 -3.65 3.52
C LYS A 7 -9.43 -3.84 4.10
N LYS A 8 -9.30 -3.60 5.39
CA LYS A 8 -8.01 -3.57 6.11
C LYS A 8 -7.17 -4.84 5.93
N SER A 9 -7.80 -6.01 6.01
CA SER A 9 -7.13 -7.32 5.87
C SER A 9 -6.41 -7.50 4.53
N ASN A 10 -6.86 -6.80 3.49
CA ASN A 10 -6.30 -6.93 2.15
C ASN A 10 -5.16 -5.95 1.86
N CYS A 11 -5.02 -4.86 2.65
CA CYS A 11 -3.97 -3.86 2.40
C CYS A 11 -2.58 -4.43 2.73
N LYS A 12 -1.64 -4.37 1.77
CA LYS A 12 -0.25 -4.85 1.88
C LYS A 12 0.78 -3.72 1.78
N ASN A 13 0.42 -2.49 2.10
CA ASN A 13 1.33 -1.33 2.18
C ASN A 13 2.16 -1.02 0.92
N CYS A 14 1.66 -1.38 -0.26
CA CYS A 14 2.42 -1.21 -1.52
C CYS A 14 2.42 0.23 -2.04
N HIS A 15 1.74 1.17 -1.40
CA HIS A 15 1.59 2.59 -1.73
C HIS A 15 1.07 2.89 -3.16
N LYS A 16 0.65 1.88 -3.93
CA LYS A 16 0.21 2.06 -5.32
C LYS A 16 -0.99 3.01 -5.44
N CYS A 17 -1.94 2.95 -4.49
CA CYS A 17 -3.08 3.86 -4.45
C CYS A 17 -2.66 5.32 -4.18
N ILE A 18 -1.67 5.57 -3.30
CA ILE A 18 -1.14 6.91 -3.01
C ILE A 18 -0.44 7.47 -4.25
N ARG A 19 0.40 6.66 -4.90
CA ARG A 19 1.13 7.05 -6.11
C ARG A 19 0.18 7.47 -7.23
N ASN A 20 -0.91 6.74 -7.41
CA ASN A 20 -1.87 6.99 -8.47
C ASN A 20 -3.04 7.90 -8.05
N CYS A 21 -3.02 8.47 -6.83
CA CYS A 21 -4.02 9.46 -6.43
C CYS A 21 -3.64 10.83 -6.97
N PRO A 22 -4.41 11.41 -7.91
CA PRO A 22 -4.04 12.67 -8.55
C PRO A 22 -4.07 13.86 -7.59
N VAL A 23 -4.92 13.81 -6.57
CA VAL A 23 -5.06 14.86 -5.54
C VAL A 23 -4.41 14.48 -4.21
N LYS A 24 -3.67 13.36 -4.14
CA LYS A 24 -2.96 12.87 -2.95
C LYS A 24 -3.83 12.86 -1.67
N SER A 25 -5.10 12.48 -1.81
CA SER A 25 -6.10 12.39 -0.73
C SER A 25 -6.14 11.02 -0.05
N ILE A 26 -4.99 10.37 0.08
CA ILE A 26 -4.85 9.09 0.78
C ILE A 26 -3.79 9.24 1.87
N ARG A 27 -4.21 9.03 3.11
CA ARG A 27 -3.34 9.02 4.29
C ARG A 27 -2.80 7.61 4.53
N PHE A 28 -1.52 7.52 4.85
CA PHE A 28 -0.88 6.32 5.34
C PHE A 28 -0.67 6.42 6.84
N SER A 29 -1.20 5.49 7.59
CA SER A 29 -1.04 5.42 9.05
C SER A 29 -1.28 3.99 9.52
N GLY A 30 -0.49 3.54 10.51
CA GLY A 30 -0.63 2.21 11.09
C GLY A 30 -0.52 1.10 10.04
N ASN A 31 0.41 1.22 9.11
CA ASN A 31 0.62 0.29 8.00
C ASN A 31 -0.58 0.11 7.06
N GLN A 32 -1.43 1.12 6.91
CA GLN A 32 -2.60 1.06 6.03
C GLN A 32 -2.84 2.39 5.33
N ALA A 33 -3.47 2.32 4.14
CA ALA A 33 -3.77 3.50 3.32
C ALA A 33 -5.26 3.84 3.39
N TYR A 34 -5.61 4.94 4.07
CA TYR A 34 -6.98 5.44 4.27
C TYR A 34 -7.32 6.55 3.28
N ILE A 35 -8.56 6.62 2.82
CA ILE A 35 -9.05 7.73 2.00
C ILE A 35 -9.42 8.89 2.92
N ILE A 36 -9.02 10.11 2.55
CA ILE A 36 -9.40 11.36 3.22
C ILE A 36 -10.62 11.90 2.50
N GLY A 37 -11.82 11.74 3.08
CA GLY A 37 -13.10 12.08 2.44
C GLY A 37 -13.20 13.53 2.00
N ASP A 38 -12.77 14.46 2.88
CA ASP A 38 -12.86 15.91 2.63
C ASP A 38 -12.00 16.36 1.44
N GLU A 39 -10.95 15.61 1.08
CA GLU A 39 -10.07 15.91 -0.04
C GLU A 39 -10.35 15.04 -1.27
N CYS A 40 -11.00 13.88 -1.06
CA CYS A 40 -11.23 12.91 -2.12
C CYS A 40 -12.22 13.45 -3.17
N VAL A 41 -11.88 13.30 -4.44
CA VAL A 41 -12.71 13.67 -5.59
C VAL A 41 -13.50 12.49 -6.18
N MET A 42 -13.57 11.37 -5.49
CA MET A 42 -14.34 10.16 -5.85
C MET A 42 -14.04 9.60 -7.26
N CYS A 43 -12.84 9.86 -7.82
CA CYS A 43 -12.49 9.40 -9.16
C CYS A 43 -12.33 7.87 -9.30
N GLY A 44 -12.27 7.12 -8.19
CA GLY A 44 -12.14 5.67 -8.19
C GLY A 44 -10.77 5.11 -8.60
N ARG A 45 -9.77 5.95 -8.92
CA ARG A 45 -8.44 5.49 -9.38
C ARG A 45 -7.77 4.53 -8.38
N CYS A 46 -7.89 4.80 -7.08
CA CYS A 46 -7.33 3.94 -6.03
C CYS A 46 -7.99 2.55 -5.98
N PHE A 47 -9.27 2.43 -6.37
CA PHE A 47 -9.97 1.16 -6.53
C PHE A 47 -9.44 0.37 -7.73
N VAL A 48 -9.28 1.05 -8.87
CA VAL A 48 -8.77 0.43 -10.12
C VAL A 48 -7.38 -0.14 -9.95
N VAL A 49 -6.45 0.67 -9.42
CA VAL A 49 -5.01 0.30 -9.36
C VAL A 49 -4.65 -0.64 -8.22
N CYS A 50 -5.56 -0.92 -7.29
CA CYS A 50 -5.27 -1.75 -6.12
C CYS A 50 -5.15 -3.24 -6.51
N PRO A 51 -3.94 -3.85 -6.49
CA PRO A 51 -3.77 -5.26 -6.88
C PRO A 51 -4.30 -6.22 -5.83
N GLN A 52 -4.50 -5.73 -4.60
CA GLN A 52 -4.97 -6.51 -3.46
C GLN A 52 -6.48 -6.39 -3.24
N ASN A 53 -7.19 -5.65 -4.10
CA ASN A 53 -8.62 -5.35 -3.92
C ASN A 53 -8.96 -4.84 -2.52
N ALA A 54 -8.04 -4.06 -1.92
CA ALA A 54 -8.23 -3.47 -0.59
C ALA A 54 -9.15 -2.24 -0.62
N LYS A 55 -9.28 -1.56 -1.77
CA LYS A 55 -10.23 -0.47 -1.96
C LYS A 55 -11.51 -1.05 -2.57
N GLN A 56 -12.64 -0.78 -1.92
CA GLN A 56 -13.94 -1.32 -2.33
C GLN A 56 -14.95 -0.20 -2.48
N ILE A 57 -15.86 -0.37 -3.43
CA ILE A 57 -17.05 0.48 -3.58
C ILE A 57 -18.10 -0.04 -2.61
N VAL A 58 -18.79 0.85 -1.93
CA VAL A 58 -19.91 0.48 -1.06
C VAL A 58 -21.06 0.01 -1.93
N GLU A 59 -21.54 -1.20 -1.68
CA GLU A 59 -22.65 -1.80 -2.42
C GLU A 59 -24.00 -1.26 -1.93
N GLU A 60 -24.88 -0.94 -2.88
CA GLU A 60 -26.25 -0.48 -2.58
C GLU A 60 -27.34 -1.47 -3.06
N THR A 61 -26.97 -2.68 -3.46
CA THR A 61 -27.93 -3.69 -3.96
C THR A 61 -29.01 -4.01 -2.94
N GLU A 62 -28.66 -4.17 -1.67
CA GLU A 62 -29.65 -4.44 -0.60
C GLU A 62 -30.58 -3.25 -0.37
N LYS A 63 -30.07 -2.02 -0.45
CA LYS A 63 -30.88 -0.80 -0.38
C LYS A 63 -31.93 -0.77 -1.50
N VAL A 64 -31.53 -1.14 -2.73
CA VAL A 64 -32.45 -1.20 -3.87
C VAL A 64 -33.50 -2.30 -3.69
N LYS A 65 -33.13 -3.48 -3.18
CA LYS A 65 -34.10 -4.56 -2.87
C LYS A 65 -35.15 -4.10 -1.86
N VAL A 66 -34.75 -3.31 -0.86
CA VAL A 66 -35.73 -2.73 0.11
C VAL A 66 -36.66 -1.77 -0.61
N LEU A 67 -36.17 -0.87 -1.46
CA LEU A 67 -37.01 0.04 -2.24
C LEU A 67 -38.01 -0.70 -3.11
N LEU A 68 -37.66 -1.83 -3.71
CA LEU A 68 -38.59 -2.67 -4.50
C LEU A 68 -39.71 -3.30 -3.66
N GLN A 69 -39.48 -3.49 -2.36
CA GLN A 69 -40.49 -4.06 -1.44
C GLN A 69 -41.45 -3.00 -0.86
N GLU A 70 -41.11 -1.70 -0.95
CA GLU A 70 -41.96 -0.61 -0.42
C GLU A 70 -43.26 -0.37 -1.18
N GLY A 71 -43.45 -1.01 -2.34
CA GLY A 71 -44.67 -0.92 -3.15
C GLY A 71 -44.78 0.32 -4.04
N ASN A 72 -43.77 1.21 -4.02
CA ASN A 72 -43.65 2.34 -4.94
C ASN A 72 -43.08 1.89 -6.29
N PRO A 73 -43.43 2.55 -7.41
CA PRO A 73 -42.82 2.25 -8.70
C PRO A 73 -41.32 2.62 -8.65
N VAL A 74 -40.41 1.65 -8.81
CA VAL A 74 -38.97 1.87 -8.88
C VAL A 74 -38.53 1.88 -10.33
N VAL A 75 -38.04 3.03 -10.82
CA VAL A 75 -37.63 3.22 -12.22
C VAL A 75 -36.10 3.36 -12.30
N VAL A 76 -35.52 2.64 -13.24
CA VAL A 76 -34.08 2.70 -13.50
C VAL A 76 -33.74 3.79 -14.50
N SER A 77 -32.76 4.65 -14.17
CA SER A 77 -32.05 5.49 -15.10
C SER A 77 -30.73 4.80 -15.48
N LEU A 78 -30.65 4.24 -16.68
CA LEU A 78 -29.51 3.43 -17.12
C LEU A 78 -28.52 4.28 -17.92
N ALA A 79 -27.26 4.32 -17.49
CA ALA A 79 -26.19 5.08 -18.18
C ALA A 79 -25.95 4.53 -19.59
N PRO A 80 -25.82 5.38 -20.64
CA PRO A 80 -25.66 4.92 -22.03
C PRO A 80 -24.42 4.04 -22.28
N SER A 81 -23.44 4.08 -21.40
CA SER A 81 -22.27 3.20 -21.43
C SER A 81 -22.61 1.71 -21.15
N PHE A 82 -23.85 1.39 -20.81
CA PHE A 82 -24.29 0.00 -20.60
C PHE A 82 -24.07 -0.88 -21.84
N ILE A 83 -24.22 -0.31 -23.05
CA ILE A 83 -24.02 -1.03 -24.33
C ILE A 83 -22.58 -1.57 -24.49
N ALA A 84 -21.59 -0.88 -23.89
CA ALA A 84 -20.23 -1.32 -23.88
C ALA A 84 -19.99 -2.44 -22.83
N ASN A 85 -20.74 -2.44 -21.71
CA ASN A 85 -20.61 -3.44 -20.66
C ASN A 85 -21.43 -4.72 -20.97
N TYR A 86 -22.58 -4.58 -21.63
CA TYR A 86 -23.48 -5.67 -21.99
C TYR A 86 -23.58 -5.78 -23.52
N GLU A 87 -22.63 -6.49 -24.12
CA GLU A 87 -22.45 -6.57 -25.56
C GLU A 87 -23.73 -7.05 -26.27
N GLY A 88 -24.19 -6.27 -27.25
CA GLY A 88 -25.35 -6.61 -28.08
C GLY A 88 -26.71 -6.46 -27.38
N VAL A 89 -26.75 -5.97 -26.14
CA VAL A 89 -27.99 -5.80 -25.38
C VAL A 89 -28.47 -4.35 -25.50
N GLY A 90 -29.60 -4.12 -26.19
CA GLY A 90 -30.25 -2.81 -26.27
C GLY A 90 -31.10 -2.47 -25.04
N ILE A 91 -31.63 -1.24 -25.01
CA ILE A 91 -32.41 -0.76 -23.85
C ILE A 91 -33.70 -1.58 -23.62
N GLU A 92 -34.36 -2.06 -24.68
CA GLU A 92 -35.56 -2.89 -24.54
C GLU A 92 -35.25 -4.22 -23.85
N ALA A 93 -34.21 -4.92 -24.30
CA ALA A 93 -33.77 -6.18 -23.69
C ALA A 93 -33.28 -5.98 -22.24
N MET A 94 -32.62 -4.87 -21.96
CA MET A 94 -32.19 -4.54 -20.59
C MET A 94 -33.39 -4.21 -19.70
N ARG A 95 -34.38 -3.48 -20.22
CA ARG A 95 -35.66 -3.20 -19.54
C ARG A 95 -36.37 -4.48 -19.12
N ASP A 96 -36.47 -5.45 -20.02
CA ASP A 96 -37.09 -6.74 -19.75
C ASP A 96 -36.34 -7.54 -18.67
N ALA A 97 -35.02 -7.50 -18.71
CA ALA A 97 -34.21 -8.14 -17.68
C ALA A 97 -34.35 -7.46 -16.30
N LEU A 98 -34.39 -6.13 -16.27
CA LEU A 98 -34.60 -5.36 -15.04
C LEU A 98 -36.02 -5.58 -14.45
N LYS A 99 -37.05 -5.68 -15.29
CA LYS A 99 -38.40 -6.04 -14.86
C LYS A 99 -38.47 -7.42 -14.19
N LYS A 100 -37.66 -8.39 -14.65
CA LYS A 100 -37.53 -9.70 -13.97
C LYS A 100 -36.89 -9.60 -12.58
N LEU A 101 -36.12 -8.55 -12.28
CA LEU A 101 -35.60 -8.25 -10.94
C LEU A 101 -36.61 -7.51 -10.05
N GLY A 102 -37.78 -7.09 -10.58
CA GLY A 102 -38.82 -6.40 -9.86
C GLY A 102 -38.91 -4.89 -10.10
N PHE A 103 -38.08 -4.32 -10.96
CA PHE A 103 -38.19 -2.91 -11.33
C PHE A 103 -39.49 -2.65 -12.13
N TYR A 104 -40.10 -1.48 -11.89
CA TYR A 104 -41.30 -1.04 -12.60
C TYR A 104 -40.99 -0.76 -14.08
N ASP A 105 -39.92 0.03 -14.34
CA ASP A 105 -39.48 0.31 -15.68
C ASP A 105 -37.98 0.70 -15.71
N ALA A 106 -37.40 0.77 -16.89
CA ALA A 106 -36.03 1.26 -17.11
C ALA A 106 -35.95 2.15 -18.35
N GLU A 107 -35.31 3.30 -18.21
CA GLU A 107 -35.14 4.29 -19.26
C GLU A 107 -33.64 4.67 -19.35
N GLU A 108 -33.21 5.24 -20.50
CA GLU A 108 -31.85 5.67 -20.69
C GLU A 108 -31.58 7.04 -20.07
N THR A 109 -30.49 7.18 -19.34
CA THR A 109 -30.01 8.49 -18.87
C THR A 109 -29.71 9.47 -20.01
N ALA A 110 -29.62 8.99 -21.25
CA ALA A 110 -29.50 9.80 -22.46
C ALA A 110 -30.67 10.79 -22.64
N ILE A 111 -31.85 10.51 -22.05
CA ILE A 111 -32.97 11.44 -21.96
C ILE A 111 -32.54 12.70 -21.17
N GLY A 112 -31.99 12.52 -19.96
CA GLY A 112 -31.46 13.60 -19.13
C GLY A 112 -30.29 14.32 -19.80
N ALA A 113 -29.46 13.58 -20.56
CA ALA A 113 -28.37 14.18 -21.32
C ALA A 113 -28.88 15.14 -22.41
N THR A 114 -30.00 14.82 -23.05
CA THR A 114 -30.66 15.73 -24.01
C THR A 114 -31.12 17.02 -23.33
N LEU A 115 -31.68 16.95 -22.12
CA LEU A 115 -32.09 18.13 -21.36
C LEU A 115 -30.88 19.01 -20.97
N VAL A 116 -29.81 18.36 -20.49
CA VAL A 116 -28.59 19.03 -20.04
C VAL A 116 -27.85 19.72 -21.18
N LYS A 117 -27.72 19.09 -22.34
CA LYS A 117 -27.04 19.71 -23.49
C LYS A 117 -27.73 20.99 -23.96
N ARG A 118 -29.07 21.02 -23.99
CA ARG A 118 -29.84 22.20 -24.33
C ARG A 118 -29.60 23.36 -23.38
N GLU A 119 -29.40 23.05 -22.08
CA GLU A 119 -29.02 24.08 -21.11
C GLU A 119 -27.59 24.57 -21.34
N TYR A 120 -26.66 23.71 -21.76
CA TYR A 120 -25.31 24.14 -22.14
C TYR A 120 -25.32 25.02 -23.38
N GLU A 121 -26.10 24.69 -24.41
CA GLU A 121 -26.31 25.51 -25.58
C GLU A 121 -26.81 26.90 -25.19
N ARG A 122 -27.83 26.97 -24.31
CA ARG A 122 -28.35 28.23 -23.79
C ARG A 122 -27.32 29.02 -22.97
N LEU A 123 -26.47 28.36 -22.17
CA LEU A 123 -25.38 29.03 -21.44
C LEU A 123 -24.32 29.62 -22.40
N CYS A 124 -24.11 29.05 -23.56
CA CYS A 124 -23.24 29.63 -24.60
C CYS A 124 -23.82 30.90 -25.26
N GLU A 125 -25.13 31.08 -25.21
CA GLU A 125 -25.78 32.31 -25.71
C GLU A 125 -25.67 33.46 -24.68
N ASP A 126 -25.42 33.16 -23.41
CA ASP A 126 -25.20 34.14 -22.32
C ASP A 126 -23.88 34.88 -22.52
N GLU A 127 -23.94 36.20 -22.85
CA GLU A 127 -22.76 37.00 -23.15
C GLU A 127 -21.83 37.24 -21.93
N GLY A 128 -22.33 37.02 -20.73
CA GLY A 128 -21.60 37.32 -19.49
C GLY A 128 -20.51 36.29 -19.09
N ARG A 129 -20.49 35.10 -19.73
CA ARG A 129 -19.54 34.05 -19.38
C ARG A 129 -18.31 34.07 -20.26
N ASP A 130 -17.13 33.96 -19.65
CA ASP A 130 -15.85 33.88 -20.34
C ASP A 130 -15.42 32.40 -20.55
N ILE A 131 -15.53 31.59 -19.51
CA ILE A 131 -15.24 30.15 -19.57
C ILE A 131 -16.45 29.39 -19.02
N ILE A 132 -16.79 28.28 -19.66
CA ILE A 132 -17.84 27.35 -19.24
C ILE A 132 -17.23 25.95 -19.15
N ILE A 133 -17.27 25.34 -17.97
CA ILE A 133 -16.85 23.94 -17.75
C ILE A 133 -18.11 23.12 -17.51
N THR A 134 -18.25 22.01 -18.23
CA THR A 134 -19.42 21.11 -18.08
C THR A 134 -19.50 20.50 -16.67
N SER A 135 -20.69 20.36 -16.13
CA SER A 135 -20.98 19.85 -14.78
C SER A 135 -21.42 18.39 -14.73
N CYS A 136 -21.35 17.68 -15.85
CA CYS A 136 -21.79 16.27 -15.96
C CYS A 136 -20.96 15.32 -15.09
N CYS A 137 -19.65 15.57 -14.96
CA CYS A 137 -18.72 14.73 -14.22
C CYS A 137 -18.59 15.20 -12.77
N HIS A 138 -19.21 14.46 -11.83
CA HIS A 138 -19.16 14.83 -10.41
C HIS A 138 -17.74 14.85 -9.82
N SER A 139 -16.84 13.96 -10.29
CA SER A 139 -15.43 13.98 -9.86
C SER A 139 -14.71 15.28 -10.27
N VAL A 140 -15.01 15.83 -11.44
CA VAL A 140 -14.46 17.13 -11.86
C VAL A 140 -15.07 18.26 -11.03
N ASN A 141 -16.38 18.21 -10.75
CA ASN A 141 -17.04 19.17 -9.89
C ASN A 141 -16.38 19.19 -8.50
N LEU A 142 -16.16 18.02 -7.89
CA LEU A 142 -15.46 17.91 -6.60
C LEU A 142 -14.00 18.38 -6.68
N LEU A 143 -13.31 18.12 -7.80
CA LEU A 143 -11.95 18.61 -8.00
C LEU A 143 -11.92 20.15 -7.95
N ILE A 144 -12.84 20.80 -8.66
CA ILE A 144 -12.93 22.26 -8.71
C ILE A 144 -13.34 22.80 -7.33
N GLN A 145 -14.42 22.28 -6.72
CA GLN A 145 -14.93 22.73 -5.44
C GLN A 145 -13.91 22.60 -4.29
N LYS A 146 -13.12 21.50 -4.26
CA LYS A 146 -12.20 21.20 -3.16
C LYS A 146 -10.79 21.74 -3.39
N HIS A 147 -10.29 21.68 -4.63
CA HIS A 147 -8.88 21.97 -4.92
C HIS A 147 -8.65 23.23 -5.76
N TYR A 148 -9.70 23.73 -6.45
CA TYR A 148 -9.66 24.95 -7.26
C TYR A 148 -10.87 25.85 -6.98
N PRO A 149 -11.13 26.26 -5.73
CA PRO A 149 -12.37 26.96 -5.33
C PRO A 149 -12.57 28.28 -6.08
N GLY A 150 -11.50 28.95 -6.50
CA GLY A 150 -11.57 30.18 -7.33
C GLY A 150 -12.19 29.96 -8.70
N LEU A 151 -12.26 28.71 -9.19
CA LEU A 151 -12.81 28.38 -10.52
C LEU A 151 -14.25 27.84 -10.47
N VAL A 152 -14.90 27.80 -9.32
CA VAL A 152 -16.28 27.30 -9.16
C VAL A 152 -17.27 28.09 -10.02
N SER A 153 -17.04 29.40 -10.21
CA SER A 153 -17.88 30.27 -11.06
C SER A 153 -17.89 29.88 -12.53
N TYR A 154 -16.89 29.13 -13.00
CA TYR A 154 -16.81 28.63 -14.38
C TYR A 154 -17.57 27.32 -14.60
N LEU A 155 -17.97 26.61 -13.52
CA LEU A 155 -18.83 25.44 -13.66
C LEU A 155 -20.21 25.85 -14.21
N ALA A 156 -20.69 25.08 -15.15
CA ALA A 156 -22.07 25.21 -15.64
C ALA A 156 -23.04 24.87 -14.51
N ASN A 157 -23.92 25.80 -14.15
CA ASN A 157 -24.90 25.63 -13.07
C ASN A 157 -26.06 24.73 -13.50
N VAL A 158 -25.77 23.53 -13.99
CA VAL A 158 -26.73 22.59 -14.57
C VAL A 158 -26.62 21.23 -13.86
N LEU A 159 -27.76 20.61 -13.62
CA LEU A 159 -27.83 19.24 -13.10
C LEU A 159 -27.05 18.28 -14.00
N SER A 160 -26.53 17.19 -13.44
CA SER A 160 -25.96 16.13 -14.26
C SER A 160 -27.07 15.37 -15.02
N PRO A 161 -26.76 14.68 -16.13
CA PRO A 161 -27.74 13.86 -16.84
C PRO A 161 -28.49 12.87 -15.95
N MET A 162 -27.80 12.29 -14.96
CA MET A 162 -28.42 11.41 -13.96
C MET A 162 -29.49 12.16 -13.17
N GLN A 163 -29.15 13.32 -12.62
CA GLN A 163 -30.08 14.12 -11.80
C GLN A 163 -31.24 14.65 -12.65
N ALA A 164 -30.97 15.17 -13.83
CA ALA A 164 -32.00 15.70 -14.74
C ALA A 164 -33.01 14.61 -15.12
N HIS A 165 -32.54 13.41 -15.47
CA HIS A 165 -33.44 12.30 -15.84
C HIS A 165 -34.23 11.77 -14.64
N CYS A 166 -33.60 11.56 -13.49
CA CYS A 166 -34.31 11.10 -12.30
C CYS A 166 -35.37 12.10 -11.83
N LYS A 167 -35.12 13.40 -11.97
CA LYS A 167 -36.10 14.45 -11.67
C LYS A 167 -37.27 14.42 -12.66
N ASP A 168 -37.00 14.22 -13.95
CA ASP A 168 -38.03 14.04 -14.99
C ASP A 168 -38.88 12.79 -14.72
N ILE A 169 -38.28 11.65 -14.39
CA ILE A 169 -39.04 10.43 -13.99
C ILE A 169 -39.96 10.73 -12.83
N LYS A 170 -39.49 11.35 -11.75
CA LYS A 170 -40.31 11.70 -10.58
C LYS A 170 -41.43 12.68 -10.89
N LYS A 171 -41.24 13.57 -11.88
CA LYS A 171 -42.28 14.49 -12.37
C LYS A 171 -43.37 13.75 -13.16
N ARG A 172 -43.00 12.77 -13.98
CA ARG A 172 -43.92 12.00 -14.83
C ARG A 172 -44.65 10.88 -14.08
N ILE A 173 -44.00 10.25 -13.11
CA ILE A 173 -44.53 9.08 -12.40
C ILE A 173 -44.66 9.41 -10.92
N PRO A 174 -45.90 9.57 -10.40
CA PRO A 174 -46.12 9.90 -8.99
C PRO A 174 -45.51 8.86 -8.05
N ASN A 175 -44.89 9.31 -6.97
CA ASN A 175 -44.22 8.50 -5.96
C ASN A 175 -43.12 7.57 -6.50
N ALA A 176 -42.61 7.83 -7.70
CA ALA A 176 -41.51 7.04 -8.24
C ALA A 176 -40.24 7.15 -7.38
N LYS A 177 -39.63 6.00 -7.14
CA LYS A 177 -38.26 5.87 -6.68
C LYS A 177 -37.33 5.70 -7.87
N THR A 178 -36.19 6.34 -7.84
CA THR A 178 -35.24 6.32 -8.96
C THR A 178 -33.94 5.63 -8.58
N VAL A 179 -33.49 4.72 -9.42
CA VAL A 179 -32.22 4.01 -9.27
C VAL A 179 -31.34 4.31 -10.48
N PHE A 180 -30.22 4.96 -10.29
CA PHE A 180 -29.24 5.11 -11.38
C PHE A 180 -28.34 3.89 -11.46
N ILE A 181 -28.09 3.39 -12.68
CA ILE A 181 -27.17 2.28 -12.91
C ILE A 181 -26.09 2.72 -13.91
N GLY A 182 -24.80 2.62 -13.53
CA GLY A 182 -23.72 3.09 -14.40
C GLY A 182 -22.30 2.70 -13.96
N PRO A 183 -21.26 3.17 -14.67
CA PRO A 183 -19.87 2.75 -14.43
C PRO A 183 -19.15 3.56 -13.33
N CYS A 184 -19.82 4.50 -12.67
CA CYS A 184 -19.18 5.60 -11.94
C CYS A 184 -19.43 5.55 -10.43
N VAL A 185 -18.36 5.55 -9.64
CA VAL A 185 -18.41 5.62 -8.16
C VAL A 185 -18.89 6.99 -7.68
N ALA A 186 -18.43 8.07 -8.33
CA ALA A 186 -18.79 9.43 -7.94
C ALA A 186 -20.30 9.72 -8.01
N LYS A 187 -21.06 8.94 -8.78
CA LYS A 187 -22.52 9.08 -8.84
C LYS A 187 -23.21 8.65 -7.55
N LYS A 188 -22.60 7.76 -6.75
CA LYS A 188 -23.09 7.43 -5.40
C LYS A 188 -22.97 8.63 -4.47
N ASP A 189 -21.82 9.33 -4.52
CA ASP A 189 -21.58 10.55 -3.74
C ASP A 189 -22.50 11.70 -4.20
N GLU A 190 -22.67 11.88 -5.52
CA GLU A 190 -23.59 12.88 -6.07
C GLU A 190 -25.04 12.66 -5.60
N ALA A 191 -25.51 11.41 -5.57
CA ALA A 191 -26.83 11.10 -5.07
C ALA A 191 -27.00 11.39 -3.58
N GLN A 192 -25.95 11.22 -2.79
CA GLN A 192 -25.95 11.54 -1.35
C GLN A 192 -25.87 13.04 -1.08
N GLN A 193 -25.09 13.79 -1.87
CA GLN A 193 -24.95 15.25 -1.69
C GLN A 193 -26.22 16.01 -2.10
N TYR A 194 -26.98 15.48 -3.06
CA TYR A 194 -28.20 16.10 -3.58
C TYR A 194 -29.39 15.18 -3.31
N GLU A 195 -29.74 15.08 -2.02
CA GLU A 195 -30.82 14.20 -1.54
C GLU A 195 -32.17 14.49 -2.22
N GLY A 196 -32.99 13.46 -2.33
CA GLY A 196 -34.34 13.56 -2.87
C GLY A 196 -34.47 13.45 -4.39
N ILE A 197 -33.37 13.55 -5.15
CA ILE A 197 -33.39 13.43 -6.62
C ILE A 197 -33.20 11.96 -7.03
N VAL A 198 -32.16 11.30 -6.51
CA VAL A 198 -31.80 9.91 -6.82
C VAL A 198 -31.85 9.09 -5.54
N ASP A 199 -32.63 8.00 -5.52
CA ASP A 199 -32.82 7.24 -4.27
C ASP A 199 -31.70 6.21 -4.03
N ALA A 200 -31.13 5.62 -5.09
CA ALA A 200 -29.99 4.72 -5.01
C ALA A 200 -29.15 4.71 -6.30
N VAL A 201 -27.91 4.26 -6.18
CA VAL A 201 -26.98 4.15 -7.32
C VAL A 201 -26.32 2.78 -7.31
N LEU A 202 -26.46 2.01 -8.39
CA LEU A 202 -25.75 0.76 -8.61
C LEU A 202 -24.65 0.94 -9.66
N THR A 203 -23.55 0.24 -9.46
CA THR A 203 -22.56 0.06 -10.52
C THR A 203 -22.93 -1.09 -11.44
N PHE A 204 -22.35 -1.16 -12.64
CA PHE A 204 -22.57 -2.29 -13.55
C PHE A 204 -22.12 -3.62 -12.94
N ASP A 205 -21.11 -3.62 -12.08
CA ASP A 205 -20.63 -4.82 -11.39
C ASP A 205 -21.65 -5.32 -10.35
N GLU A 206 -22.25 -4.41 -9.58
CA GLU A 206 -23.36 -4.71 -8.66
C GLU A 206 -24.54 -5.32 -9.41
N LEU A 207 -24.95 -4.71 -10.53
CA LEU A 207 -26.05 -5.23 -11.36
C LEU A 207 -25.71 -6.60 -11.97
N THR A 208 -24.50 -6.76 -12.51
CA THR A 208 -24.04 -8.05 -13.09
C THR A 208 -24.06 -9.16 -12.04
N SER A 209 -23.60 -8.85 -10.83
CA SER A 209 -23.62 -9.78 -9.68
C SER A 209 -25.04 -10.14 -9.28
N TRP A 210 -25.94 -9.17 -9.29
CA TRP A 210 -27.35 -9.40 -8.98
C TRP A 210 -28.05 -10.23 -10.07
N PHE A 211 -27.83 -9.95 -11.36
CA PHE A 211 -28.33 -10.78 -12.46
C PHE A 211 -27.89 -12.24 -12.31
N LYS A 212 -26.63 -12.49 -12.01
CA LYS A 212 -26.12 -13.84 -11.77
C LYS A 212 -26.81 -14.53 -10.59
N ALA A 213 -26.96 -13.82 -9.48
CA ALA A 213 -27.59 -14.36 -8.27
C ALA A 213 -29.11 -14.67 -8.49
N ALA A 214 -29.78 -13.89 -9.32
CA ALA A 214 -31.19 -14.07 -9.66
C ALA A 214 -31.45 -15.04 -10.84
N GLY A 215 -30.37 -15.54 -11.50
CA GLY A 215 -30.51 -16.39 -12.69
C GLY A 215 -31.09 -15.66 -13.91
N VAL A 216 -31.00 -14.32 -13.96
CA VAL A 216 -31.47 -13.48 -15.06
C VAL A 216 -30.32 -13.20 -16.00
N THR A 217 -30.52 -13.43 -17.30
CA THR A 217 -29.55 -13.06 -18.35
C THR A 217 -30.28 -12.13 -19.33
N PRO A 218 -29.78 -10.90 -19.56
CA PRO A 218 -30.30 -10.03 -20.60
C PRO A 218 -30.10 -10.67 -21.97
N GLU A 219 -31.08 -10.59 -22.83
CA GLU A 219 -31.04 -11.12 -24.18
C GLU A 219 -30.16 -10.23 -25.08
N ALA A 220 -29.23 -10.83 -25.85
CA ALA A 220 -28.43 -10.09 -26.82
C ALA A 220 -29.28 -9.70 -28.04
N LYS A 221 -30.03 -8.61 -27.91
CA LYS A 221 -30.92 -8.04 -28.92
C LYS A 221 -30.81 -6.53 -28.90
N LEU A 222 -30.41 -5.94 -30.03
CA LEU A 222 -30.39 -4.49 -30.19
C LEU A 222 -31.78 -3.96 -30.52
N ASP A 223 -32.04 -2.72 -30.16
CA ASP A 223 -33.30 -2.06 -30.43
C ASP A 223 -33.52 -1.82 -31.92
N SER A 224 -34.74 -1.85 -32.36
CA SER A 224 -35.15 -1.63 -33.74
C SER A 224 -35.05 -0.16 -34.19
N ASN A 225 -34.91 0.79 -33.26
CA ASN A 225 -34.85 2.22 -33.56
C ASN A 225 -33.73 2.93 -32.71
N PRO A 226 -32.50 3.02 -33.21
CA PRO A 226 -31.31 3.52 -32.45
C PRO A 226 -31.14 5.05 -32.43
N ASN A 227 -32.18 5.86 -32.46
CA ASN A 227 -32.10 7.27 -32.91
C ASN A 227 -31.91 8.28 -31.79
N THR A 228 -30.79 8.27 -31.02
CA THR A 228 -30.50 9.43 -30.17
C THR A 228 -29.00 9.77 -30.14
N LYS A 229 -28.68 11.04 -30.45
CA LYS A 229 -27.33 11.59 -30.32
C LYS A 229 -26.82 11.52 -28.87
N ALA A 230 -27.68 11.73 -27.87
CA ALA A 230 -27.30 11.84 -26.48
C ALA A 230 -26.67 10.54 -25.91
N ARG A 231 -26.76 9.42 -26.63
CA ARG A 231 -26.01 8.19 -26.33
C ARG A 231 -24.49 8.36 -26.45
N PHE A 232 -23.99 9.42 -27.15
CA PHE A 232 -22.55 9.75 -27.20
C PHE A 232 -22.00 10.31 -25.90
N PHE A 233 -22.82 10.82 -24.97
CA PHE A 233 -22.35 11.46 -23.74
C PHE A 233 -21.28 10.68 -22.94
N PRO A 234 -21.26 9.34 -22.88
CA PRO A 234 -20.25 8.62 -22.14
C PRO A 234 -18.86 8.55 -22.81
N THR A 235 -18.69 9.14 -24.01
CA THR A 235 -17.42 9.14 -24.74
C THR A 235 -16.73 10.50 -24.65
N THR A 236 -15.42 10.56 -24.86
CA THR A 236 -14.66 11.82 -24.92
C THR A 236 -15.16 12.68 -26.09
N GLY A 237 -15.46 13.93 -25.81
CA GLY A 237 -16.09 14.85 -26.79
C GLY A 237 -17.57 14.48 -27.07
N GLY A 238 -18.16 13.58 -26.31
CA GLY A 238 -19.52 13.12 -26.53
C GLY A 238 -20.57 14.19 -26.26
N VAL A 239 -20.37 15.04 -25.27
CA VAL A 239 -21.22 16.20 -25.02
C VAL A 239 -21.17 17.15 -26.22
N LEU A 240 -19.96 17.52 -26.66
CA LEU A 240 -19.74 18.41 -27.80
C LEU A 240 -20.35 17.88 -29.12
N LYS A 241 -20.24 16.56 -29.35
CA LYS A 241 -20.84 15.92 -30.54
C LYS A 241 -22.35 16.02 -30.62
N THR A 242 -23.00 16.19 -29.47
CA THR A 242 -24.46 16.26 -29.37
C THR A 242 -24.98 17.68 -29.43
N MET A 243 -24.17 18.67 -29.11
CA MET A 243 -24.51 20.10 -29.09
C MET A 243 -24.54 20.71 -30.50
N ALA A 244 -25.36 21.74 -30.68
CA ALA A 244 -25.22 22.69 -31.78
C ALA A 244 -24.06 23.65 -31.44
N LEU A 245 -22.94 23.54 -32.14
CA LEU A 245 -21.73 24.32 -31.87
C LEU A 245 -21.66 25.59 -32.76
N ASP A 246 -22.74 26.38 -32.74
CA ASP A 246 -22.94 27.47 -33.68
C ASP A 246 -22.42 28.82 -33.16
N ASN A 247 -22.03 28.90 -31.90
CA ASN A 247 -21.56 30.14 -31.32
C ASN A 247 -20.05 30.36 -31.57
N PRO A 248 -19.65 31.27 -32.44
CA PRO A 248 -18.23 31.50 -32.81
C PRO A 248 -17.43 32.20 -31.69
N LYS A 249 -18.09 32.61 -30.60
CA LYS A 249 -17.44 33.26 -29.44
C LYS A 249 -16.62 32.27 -28.62
N TYR A 250 -16.94 30.99 -28.63
CA TYR A 250 -16.26 29.99 -27.86
C TYR A 250 -15.42 29.05 -28.71
N THR A 251 -14.24 28.71 -28.16
CA THR A 251 -13.50 27.52 -28.62
C THR A 251 -13.96 26.32 -27.80
N TYR A 252 -14.38 25.25 -28.48
CA TYR A 252 -14.93 24.05 -27.87
C TYR A 252 -13.85 22.99 -27.70
N LEU A 253 -13.61 22.54 -26.49
CA LEU A 253 -12.56 21.58 -26.14
C LEU A 253 -13.11 20.44 -25.33
N ALA A 254 -12.62 19.22 -25.56
CA ALA A 254 -12.88 18.05 -24.73
C ALA A 254 -11.59 17.63 -24.03
N ILE A 255 -11.62 17.50 -22.71
CA ILE A 255 -10.50 17.12 -21.87
C ILE A 255 -10.93 15.93 -21.00
N ASP A 256 -10.19 14.82 -21.11
CA ASP A 256 -10.42 13.63 -20.32
C ASP A 256 -9.16 13.17 -19.57
N GLY A 257 -9.37 12.44 -18.48
CA GLY A 257 -8.29 12.07 -17.57
C GLY A 257 -8.01 13.14 -16.52
N MET A 258 -7.86 12.70 -15.28
CA MET A 258 -7.73 13.60 -14.13
C MET A 258 -6.49 14.49 -14.20
N GLU A 259 -5.37 13.95 -14.66
CA GLU A 259 -4.11 14.70 -14.82
C GLU A 259 -4.26 15.82 -15.85
N ASN A 260 -4.93 15.56 -16.96
CA ASN A 260 -5.21 16.56 -18.00
C ASN A 260 -6.19 17.63 -17.48
N CYS A 261 -7.22 17.22 -16.72
CA CYS A 261 -8.13 18.17 -16.10
C CYS A 261 -7.39 19.10 -15.11
N ILE A 262 -6.49 18.55 -14.29
CA ILE A 262 -5.67 19.34 -13.37
C ILE A 262 -4.76 20.33 -14.13
N ALA A 263 -4.13 19.91 -15.22
CA ALA A 263 -3.30 20.78 -16.03
C ALA A 263 -4.13 21.94 -16.63
N ALA A 264 -5.28 21.63 -17.21
CA ALA A 264 -6.18 22.64 -17.78
C ALA A 264 -6.72 23.61 -16.72
N LEU A 265 -7.05 23.16 -15.51
CA LEU A 265 -7.49 24.03 -14.43
C LEU A 265 -6.38 24.98 -13.98
N LYS A 266 -5.12 24.55 -13.99
CA LYS A 266 -3.96 25.43 -13.70
C LYS A 266 -3.79 26.51 -14.79
N ASP A 267 -3.99 26.17 -16.05
CA ASP A 267 -3.92 27.15 -17.15
C ASP A 267 -5.05 28.19 -17.02
N ILE A 268 -6.25 27.76 -16.64
CA ILE A 268 -7.38 28.67 -16.36
C ILE A 268 -7.08 29.57 -15.15
N GLU A 269 -6.56 29.01 -14.06
CA GLU A 269 -6.21 29.75 -12.85
C GLU A 269 -5.10 30.78 -13.10
N ALA A 270 -4.18 30.49 -14.00
CA ALA A 270 -3.14 31.41 -14.46
C ALA A 270 -3.67 32.57 -15.32
N GLY A 271 -4.94 32.52 -15.76
CA GLY A 271 -5.57 33.56 -16.57
C GLY A 271 -5.07 33.65 -18.02
N ASN A 272 -4.50 32.55 -18.54
CA ASN A 272 -3.89 32.52 -19.86
C ASN A 272 -4.89 32.18 -20.99
N VAL A 273 -6.14 31.86 -20.66
CA VAL A 273 -7.12 31.34 -21.63
C VAL A 273 -8.49 32.01 -21.43
N HIS A 274 -9.18 32.29 -22.54
CA HIS A 274 -10.45 32.99 -22.57
C HIS A 274 -11.40 32.38 -23.61
N LYS A 275 -12.68 32.65 -23.46
CA LYS A 275 -13.74 32.22 -24.39
C LYS A 275 -13.71 30.72 -24.70
N LEU A 276 -13.73 29.90 -23.68
CA LEU A 276 -13.70 28.45 -23.77
C LEU A 276 -15.00 27.81 -23.28
N PHE A 277 -15.49 26.84 -24.04
CA PHE A 277 -16.42 25.83 -23.55
C PHE A 277 -15.68 24.51 -23.44
N ILE A 278 -15.61 23.95 -22.22
CA ILE A 278 -14.76 22.80 -21.97
C ILE A 278 -15.62 21.63 -21.44
N GLU A 279 -15.69 20.57 -22.24
CA GLU A 279 -16.15 19.27 -21.75
C GLU A 279 -15.04 18.64 -20.93
N MET A 280 -15.26 18.45 -19.60
CA MET A 280 -14.27 17.80 -18.72
C MET A 280 -14.79 16.50 -18.15
N SER A 281 -13.96 15.45 -18.16
CA SER A 281 -14.23 14.18 -17.52
C SER A 281 -12.99 13.61 -16.81
N ALA A 282 -13.19 13.05 -15.61
CA ALA A 282 -12.11 12.55 -14.78
C ALA A 282 -11.47 11.25 -15.27
N CYS A 283 -12.19 10.46 -16.07
CA CYS A 283 -11.76 9.17 -16.58
C CYS A 283 -11.20 9.30 -17.99
N SER A 284 -10.10 8.60 -18.31
CA SER A 284 -9.58 8.50 -19.68
C SER A 284 -10.57 7.69 -20.54
N GLY A 285 -11.01 8.26 -21.66
CA GLY A 285 -12.11 7.74 -22.47
C GLY A 285 -13.49 8.17 -21.95
N SER A 286 -13.57 9.11 -21.01
CA SER A 286 -14.81 9.57 -20.37
C SER A 286 -15.50 8.42 -19.60
N CYS A 287 -16.85 8.33 -19.57
CA CYS A 287 -17.58 7.36 -18.76
C CYS A 287 -17.39 5.90 -19.21
N VAL A 288 -17.11 5.63 -20.49
CA VAL A 288 -16.79 4.28 -20.97
C VAL A 288 -15.45 3.78 -20.39
N GLY A 289 -14.54 4.69 -20.00
CA GLY A 289 -13.35 4.41 -19.21
C GLY A 289 -13.55 4.56 -17.70
N GLY A 290 -14.78 4.54 -17.20
CA GLY A 290 -15.10 4.67 -15.78
C GLY A 290 -14.45 3.60 -14.91
N PRO A 291 -14.31 3.80 -13.59
CA PRO A 291 -13.52 2.92 -12.73
C PRO A 291 -14.01 1.46 -12.70
N VAL A 292 -15.30 1.22 -12.86
CA VAL A 292 -15.85 -0.15 -12.93
C VAL A 292 -15.51 -0.80 -14.27
N MET A 293 -15.65 -0.05 -15.37
CA MET A 293 -15.28 -0.51 -16.72
C MET A 293 -13.76 -0.79 -16.79
N GLU A 294 -12.92 0.15 -16.35
CA GLU A 294 -11.46 0.01 -16.38
C GLU A 294 -10.99 -1.21 -15.57
N LYS A 295 -11.62 -1.50 -14.44
CA LYS A 295 -11.22 -2.61 -13.58
C LYS A 295 -11.63 -3.98 -14.10
N PHE A 296 -12.85 -4.09 -14.63
CA PHE A 296 -13.46 -5.39 -14.95
C PHE A 296 -13.63 -5.63 -16.45
N HIS A 297 -13.68 -4.57 -17.25
CA HIS A 297 -14.01 -4.64 -18.68
C HIS A 297 -13.22 -3.59 -19.48
N ARG A 298 -11.91 -3.79 -19.66
CA ARG A 298 -11.08 -2.80 -20.36
C ARG A 298 -10.91 -3.11 -21.83
N SER A 299 -11.66 -2.41 -22.70
CA SER A 299 -11.52 -2.49 -24.15
C SER A 299 -11.82 -1.13 -24.83
N PRO A 300 -10.95 -0.11 -24.69
CA PRO A 300 -11.28 1.27 -25.04
C PRO A 300 -11.82 1.46 -26.46
N LEU A 301 -11.24 0.79 -27.45
CA LEU A 301 -11.68 0.90 -28.84
C LEU A 301 -13.02 0.23 -29.07
N LYS A 302 -13.22 -0.97 -28.52
CA LYS A 302 -14.46 -1.74 -28.62
C LYS A 302 -15.59 -1.01 -27.92
N ASP A 303 -15.34 -0.50 -26.72
CA ASP A 303 -16.31 0.20 -25.88
C ASP A 303 -16.78 1.49 -26.54
N TYR A 304 -15.82 2.29 -27.11
CA TYR A 304 -16.15 3.46 -27.90
C TYR A 304 -16.96 3.10 -29.15
N SER A 305 -16.55 2.06 -29.88
CA SER A 305 -17.23 1.59 -31.09
C SER A 305 -18.65 1.12 -30.80
N ALA A 306 -18.86 0.39 -29.70
CA ALA A 306 -20.19 -0.06 -29.27
C ALA A 306 -21.14 1.12 -29.03
N VAL A 307 -20.66 2.16 -28.32
CA VAL A 307 -21.44 3.38 -28.09
C VAL A 307 -21.71 4.11 -29.41
N ALA A 308 -20.70 4.25 -30.28
CA ALA A 308 -20.82 4.96 -31.53
C ALA A 308 -21.81 4.30 -32.51
N HIS A 309 -21.84 2.97 -32.57
CA HIS A 309 -22.82 2.22 -33.37
C HIS A 309 -24.23 2.23 -32.78
N TYR A 310 -24.34 2.35 -31.47
CA TYR A 310 -25.64 2.41 -30.80
C TYR A 310 -26.24 3.81 -30.76
N ALA A 311 -25.41 4.86 -30.91
CA ALA A 311 -25.86 6.24 -30.95
C ALA A 311 -26.53 6.56 -32.29
N GLY A 312 -27.59 7.36 -32.23
CA GLY A 312 -28.32 7.86 -33.42
C GLY A 312 -27.91 9.27 -33.82
N SER A 313 -28.72 9.85 -34.69
CA SER A 313 -28.51 11.21 -35.26
C SER A 313 -29.52 12.25 -34.74
N GLU A 314 -30.59 11.82 -34.09
CA GLU A 314 -31.65 12.70 -33.58
C GLU A 314 -31.59 12.90 -32.08
N ASP A 315 -32.30 13.88 -31.54
CA ASP A 315 -32.52 14.07 -30.11
C ASP A 315 -33.76 13.36 -29.63
N TYR A 316 -33.81 13.06 -28.31
CA TYR A 316 -35.05 12.64 -27.72
C TYR A 316 -36.14 13.73 -27.88
N LYS A 317 -37.32 13.31 -28.24
CA LYS A 317 -38.51 14.17 -28.26
C LYS A 317 -39.06 14.31 -26.86
N ILE A 318 -38.44 15.21 -26.09
CA ILE A 318 -38.81 15.50 -24.71
C ILE A 318 -38.98 17.02 -24.55
N GLU A 319 -39.95 17.40 -23.74
CA GLU A 319 -40.18 18.80 -23.38
C GLU A 319 -39.02 19.30 -22.49
N GLN A 320 -38.51 20.51 -22.79
CA GLN A 320 -37.46 21.13 -21.98
C GLN A 320 -38.10 21.77 -20.75
N PRO A 321 -37.70 21.37 -19.53
CA PRO A 321 -38.16 22.01 -18.32
C PRO A 321 -37.62 23.42 -18.20
N ASP A 322 -38.19 24.21 -17.28
CA ASP A 322 -37.68 25.53 -16.98
C ASP A 322 -36.19 25.47 -16.49
N LYS A 323 -35.43 26.53 -16.80
CA LYS A 323 -34.02 26.64 -16.41
C LYS A 323 -33.79 26.42 -14.91
N ASP A 324 -34.72 26.89 -14.08
CA ASP A 324 -34.59 26.78 -12.63
C ASP A 324 -34.81 25.33 -12.13
N GLU A 325 -35.54 24.51 -12.88
CA GLU A 325 -35.68 23.08 -12.59
C GLU A 325 -34.37 22.29 -12.84
N LEU A 326 -33.54 22.74 -13.81
CA LEU A 326 -32.26 22.12 -14.14
C LEU A 326 -31.07 22.81 -13.47
N ARG A 327 -31.31 23.85 -12.67
CA ARG A 327 -30.26 24.59 -11.98
C ARG A 327 -29.63 23.76 -10.88
N LYS A 328 -28.30 23.81 -10.81
CA LYS A 328 -27.46 23.21 -9.78
C LYS A 328 -26.59 24.25 -9.13
N GLU A 329 -26.55 24.25 -7.81
CA GLU A 329 -25.64 25.10 -7.04
C GLU A 329 -24.44 24.28 -6.56
N PHE A 330 -23.25 24.90 -6.61
CA PHE A 330 -22.01 24.31 -6.17
C PHE A 330 -21.50 25.04 -4.92
N ALA A 331 -21.47 24.33 -3.79
CA ALA A 331 -20.90 24.85 -2.56
C ALA A 331 -19.36 24.94 -2.68
N LEU A 332 -18.76 25.93 -2.03
CA LEU A 332 -17.31 25.99 -1.85
C LEU A 332 -16.90 24.96 -0.80
N LEU A 333 -16.22 23.91 -1.21
CA LEU A 333 -15.76 22.82 -0.35
C LEU A 333 -14.23 22.91 -0.21
N GLN A 334 -13.72 23.97 0.42
CA GLN A 334 -12.28 24.17 0.52
C GLN A 334 -11.61 23.01 1.27
N ALA A 335 -10.71 22.29 0.62
CA ALA A 335 -9.85 21.30 1.24
C ALA A 335 -8.89 22.02 2.20
N ASN A 336 -9.10 21.85 3.50
CA ASN A 336 -8.40 22.59 4.54
C ASN A 336 -6.91 22.26 4.61
N GLY A 337 -6.09 23.28 4.72
CA GLY A 337 -4.69 23.21 5.14
C GLY A 337 -3.86 24.36 4.63
N ALA A 338 -3.44 25.25 5.53
CA ALA A 338 -2.37 26.20 5.24
C ALA A 338 -1.14 25.42 4.74
N SER A 339 -0.42 25.98 3.77
CA SER A 339 0.86 25.39 3.35
C SER A 339 1.83 25.48 4.52
N PRO A 340 2.53 24.36 4.88
CA PRO A 340 3.55 24.41 5.92
C PRO A 340 4.62 25.44 5.58
N ALA A 341 5.25 26.01 6.60
CA ALA A 341 6.32 26.97 6.42
C ALA A 341 7.58 26.29 5.83
N GLU A 342 8.36 27.04 5.08
CA GLU A 342 9.55 26.54 4.38
C GLU A 342 10.54 25.87 5.34
N TYR A 343 10.75 26.43 6.53
CA TYR A 343 11.66 25.87 7.54
C TYR A 343 11.19 24.51 8.07
N GLU A 344 9.87 24.29 8.19
CA GLU A 344 9.29 22.99 8.62
C GLU A 344 9.51 21.93 7.56
N ILE A 345 9.36 22.29 6.29
CA ILE A 345 9.62 21.40 5.15
C ILE A 345 11.08 20.98 5.14
N GLN A 346 12.02 21.94 5.30
CA GLN A 346 13.44 21.66 5.33
C GLN A 346 13.83 20.78 6.53
N GLU A 347 13.25 21.02 7.70
CA GLU A 347 13.50 20.17 8.88
C GLU A 347 12.99 18.74 8.67
N THR A 348 11.81 18.60 8.07
CA THR A 348 11.26 17.27 7.73
C THR A 348 12.12 16.55 6.69
N LEU A 349 12.66 17.25 5.70
CA LEU A 349 13.61 16.69 4.73
C LEU A 349 14.88 16.19 5.43
N ARG A 350 15.44 16.93 6.40
CA ARG A 350 16.59 16.49 7.20
C ARG A 350 16.27 15.21 7.98
N GLN A 351 15.10 15.14 8.62
CA GLN A 351 14.64 13.93 9.33
C GLN A 351 14.51 12.72 8.40
N MET A 352 14.23 12.96 7.12
CA MET A 352 14.22 11.93 6.07
C MET A 352 15.62 11.59 5.53
N GLY A 353 16.71 12.14 6.11
CA GLY A 353 18.07 11.96 5.63
C GLY A 353 18.41 12.77 4.38
N LYS A 354 17.65 13.85 4.09
CA LYS A 354 17.86 14.72 2.94
C LYS A 354 18.51 16.02 3.42
N MET A 355 19.84 16.01 3.54
CA MET A 355 20.61 17.15 4.06
C MET A 355 20.91 18.20 3.00
N LYS A 356 21.02 17.78 1.75
CA LYS A 356 21.35 18.60 0.59
C LYS A 356 20.35 18.35 -0.54
N PRO A 357 20.20 19.28 -1.49
CA PRO A 357 19.33 19.08 -2.67
C PRO A 357 19.67 17.81 -3.48
N GLU A 358 20.94 17.42 -3.54
CA GLU A 358 21.39 16.21 -4.24
C GLU A 358 20.86 14.91 -3.60
N ASP A 359 20.51 14.94 -2.30
CA ASP A 359 19.93 13.80 -1.59
C ASP A 359 18.44 13.61 -1.93
N GLU A 360 17.80 14.60 -2.54
CA GLU A 360 16.41 14.57 -2.95
C GLU A 360 16.23 13.80 -4.27
N LEU A 361 16.28 12.47 -4.19
CA LEU A 361 16.20 11.59 -5.38
C LEU A 361 14.90 11.70 -6.18
N ASN A 362 13.83 12.23 -5.60
CA ASN A 362 12.51 12.38 -6.22
C ASN A 362 12.01 11.09 -6.93
N CYS A 363 12.34 9.93 -6.35
CA CYS A 363 12.15 8.61 -6.99
C CYS A 363 10.70 8.12 -7.03
N GLY A 364 9.75 8.80 -6.39
CA GLY A 364 8.33 8.46 -6.38
C GLY A 364 7.95 7.15 -5.66
N SER A 365 8.89 6.38 -5.10
CA SER A 365 8.62 5.07 -4.47
C SER A 365 7.62 5.15 -3.31
N CYS A 366 7.63 6.24 -2.55
CA CYS A 366 6.71 6.50 -1.45
C CYS A 366 5.30 6.91 -1.90
N GLY A 367 5.10 7.18 -3.20
CA GLY A 367 3.82 7.62 -3.76
C GLY A 367 3.69 9.13 -3.96
N TYR A 368 4.69 9.92 -3.60
CA TYR A 368 4.77 11.37 -3.84
C TYR A 368 5.78 11.64 -4.95
N ASP A 369 5.55 12.68 -5.74
CA ASP A 369 6.33 12.96 -6.94
C ASP A 369 7.70 13.52 -6.59
N THR A 370 7.78 14.35 -5.54
CA THR A 370 9.04 14.90 -5.02
C THR A 370 9.24 14.55 -3.55
N CYS A 371 10.49 14.60 -3.08
CA CYS A 371 10.80 14.46 -1.65
C CYS A 371 10.19 15.58 -0.83
N ARG A 372 10.07 16.77 -1.42
CA ARG A 372 9.44 17.95 -0.84
C ARG A 372 7.93 17.76 -0.66
N ASP A 373 7.22 17.23 -1.66
CA ASP A 373 5.79 16.92 -1.55
C ASP A 373 5.53 15.90 -0.44
N LYS A 374 6.42 14.93 -0.29
CA LYS A 374 6.36 13.99 0.83
C LYS A 374 6.55 14.67 2.17
N ALA A 375 7.51 15.59 2.30
CA ALA A 375 7.72 16.34 3.54
C ALA A 375 6.47 17.14 3.92
N VAL A 376 5.84 17.83 2.96
CA VAL A 376 4.55 18.49 3.14
C VAL A 376 3.46 17.51 3.59
N ALA A 377 3.42 16.32 2.99
CA ALA A 377 2.44 15.30 3.36
C ALA A 377 2.66 14.75 4.78
N ILE A 378 3.90 14.63 5.23
CA ILE A 378 4.24 14.25 6.61
C ILE A 378 3.74 15.32 7.59
N LEU A 379 4.03 16.60 7.33
CA LEU A 379 3.57 17.72 8.14
C LEU A 379 2.05 17.82 8.24
N ARG A 380 1.35 17.42 7.18
CA ARG A 380 -0.12 17.32 7.16
C ARG A 380 -0.67 16.01 7.76
N GLY A 381 0.17 15.15 8.32
CA GLY A 381 -0.24 13.86 8.90
C GLY A 381 -0.75 12.83 7.87
N LYS A 382 -0.41 12.99 6.59
CA LYS A 382 -0.82 12.09 5.50
C LYS A 382 0.19 10.99 5.20
N ALA A 383 1.44 11.17 5.58
CA ALA A 383 2.55 10.26 5.29
C ALA A 383 3.43 10.05 6.52
N GLU A 384 4.17 8.96 6.52
CA GLU A 384 5.18 8.64 7.53
C GLU A 384 6.58 8.64 6.88
N ILE A 385 7.60 8.97 7.67
CA ILE A 385 9.00 8.92 7.22
C ILE A 385 9.36 7.52 6.70
N SER A 386 8.87 6.49 7.39
CA SER A 386 9.05 5.07 7.07
C SER A 386 8.60 4.67 5.65
N MET A 387 7.80 5.46 4.96
CA MET A 387 7.44 5.22 3.56
C MET A 387 8.59 5.48 2.58
N CYS A 388 9.69 6.13 3.00
CA CYS A 388 10.83 6.42 2.13
C CYS A 388 11.73 5.20 1.99
N LEU A 389 11.75 4.57 0.83
CA LEU A 389 12.57 3.38 0.60
C LEU A 389 14.08 3.64 0.77
N PRO A 390 14.68 4.70 0.18
CA PRO A 390 16.08 5.03 0.44
C PRO A 390 16.38 5.22 1.94
N PHE A 391 15.55 5.97 2.67
CA PHE A 391 15.70 6.16 4.11
C PHE A 391 15.66 4.83 4.90
N LEU A 392 14.72 3.93 4.55
CA LEU A 392 14.64 2.62 5.19
C LEU A 392 15.88 1.76 4.90
N LYS A 393 16.37 1.81 3.65
CA LYS A 393 17.59 1.11 3.25
C LYS A 393 18.79 1.61 4.03
N ASP A 394 19.01 2.93 4.03
CA ASP A 394 20.13 3.57 4.75
C ASP A 394 20.06 3.26 6.25
N ARG A 395 18.86 3.29 6.83
CA ARG A 395 18.64 2.95 8.24
C ARG A 395 18.94 1.48 8.55
N ALA A 396 18.53 0.56 7.67
CA ALA A 396 18.77 -0.87 7.83
C ALA A 396 20.28 -1.18 7.69
N GLU A 397 20.95 -0.60 6.71
CA GLU A 397 22.40 -0.73 6.50
C GLU A 397 23.17 -0.16 7.70
N ASN A 398 22.86 1.06 8.15
CA ASN A 398 23.49 1.68 9.32
C ASN A 398 23.24 0.87 10.61
N PHE A 399 22.05 0.29 10.79
CA PHE A 399 21.74 -0.54 11.96
C PHE A 399 22.56 -1.84 11.94
N SER A 400 22.61 -2.54 10.81
CA SER A 400 23.40 -3.75 10.62
C SER A 400 24.90 -3.48 10.82
N ASP A 401 25.41 -2.40 10.22
CA ASP A 401 26.78 -1.96 10.39
C ASP A 401 27.10 -1.60 11.84
N THR A 402 26.18 -0.92 12.53
CA THR A 402 26.37 -0.54 13.94
C THR A 402 26.46 -1.78 14.83
N ILE A 403 25.60 -2.78 14.62
CA ILE A 403 25.67 -4.05 15.35
C ILE A 403 26.98 -4.76 15.04
N ALA A 404 27.32 -4.91 13.77
CA ALA A 404 28.54 -5.59 13.33
C ALA A 404 29.81 -4.92 13.88
N ARG A 405 29.85 -3.59 13.94
CA ARG A 405 31.01 -2.82 14.46
C ARG A 405 31.17 -2.86 15.98
N ASN A 406 30.03 -2.92 16.72
CA ASN A 406 30.04 -2.82 18.17
C ASN A 406 29.99 -4.18 18.89
N THR A 407 29.73 -5.28 18.17
CA THR A 407 29.84 -6.61 18.78
C THR A 407 31.27 -6.91 19.18
N PRO A 408 31.52 -7.46 20.40
CA PRO A 408 32.84 -7.89 20.82
C PRO A 408 33.32 -9.13 20.06
N ASN A 409 32.42 -9.87 19.43
CA ASN A 409 32.73 -11.07 18.67
C ASN A 409 33.18 -10.70 17.24
N GLY A 410 34.19 -11.40 16.75
CA GLY A 410 34.59 -11.36 15.35
C GLY A 410 33.47 -11.86 14.46
N LEU A 411 33.11 -11.11 13.42
CA LEU A 411 32.13 -11.50 12.41
C LEU A 411 32.81 -11.51 11.04
N ILE A 412 32.66 -12.64 10.34
CA ILE A 412 33.14 -12.82 8.97
C ILE A 412 31.97 -13.42 8.17
N VAL A 413 31.61 -12.79 7.06
CA VAL A 413 30.58 -13.30 6.14
C VAL A 413 31.25 -13.71 4.84
N LEU A 414 30.92 -14.92 4.36
CA LEU A 414 31.50 -15.52 3.15
C LEU A 414 30.38 -15.86 2.17
N ASN A 415 30.72 -15.91 0.88
CA ASN A 415 29.86 -16.53 -0.13
C ASN A 415 30.11 -18.06 -0.21
N GLU A 416 29.35 -18.77 -1.06
CA GLU A 416 29.53 -20.23 -1.28
C GLU A 416 30.91 -20.62 -1.84
N SER A 417 31.59 -19.68 -2.48
CA SER A 417 32.98 -19.86 -2.94
C SER A 417 34.03 -19.60 -1.85
N LEU A 418 33.60 -19.39 -0.60
CA LEU A 418 34.43 -19.05 0.57
C LEU A 418 35.22 -17.74 0.43
N GLU A 419 34.74 -16.81 -0.40
CA GLU A 419 35.30 -15.46 -0.49
C GLU A 419 34.69 -14.56 0.58
N VAL A 420 35.50 -13.76 1.26
CA VAL A 420 35.10 -12.85 2.34
C VAL A 420 34.31 -11.68 1.76
N GLN A 421 33.04 -11.59 2.12
CA GLN A 421 32.13 -10.51 1.73
C GLN A 421 32.07 -9.39 2.76
N GLN A 422 32.23 -9.73 4.05
CA GLN A 422 32.21 -8.75 5.12
C GLN A 422 33.07 -9.22 6.30
N VAL A 423 33.72 -8.27 6.98
CA VAL A 423 34.51 -8.52 8.19
C VAL A 423 34.35 -7.32 9.14
N ASN A 424 34.15 -7.59 10.42
CA ASN A 424 34.03 -6.54 11.42
C ASN A 424 35.37 -6.23 12.15
N LYS A 425 35.33 -5.14 12.92
CA LYS A 425 36.52 -4.68 13.66
C LYS A 425 37.04 -5.71 14.68
N ALA A 426 36.16 -6.50 15.30
CA ALA A 426 36.59 -7.52 16.26
C ALA A 426 37.29 -8.68 15.56
N ALA A 427 36.80 -9.13 14.39
CA ALA A 427 37.47 -10.15 13.60
C ALA A 427 38.87 -9.69 13.13
N LEU A 428 39.00 -8.43 12.69
CA LEU A 428 40.33 -7.86 12.34
C LEU A 428 41.31 -7.94 13.50
N LYS A 429 40.86 -7.66 14.74
CA LYS A 429 41.72 -7.75 15.93
C LYS A 429 42.10 -9.20 16.26
N ILE A 430 41.15 -10.15 16.18
CA ILE A 430 41.40 -11.57 16.44
C ILE A 430 42.41 -12.11 15.43
N LEU A 431 42.31 -11.72 14.17
CA LEU A 431 43.12 -12.22 13.04
C LEU A 431 44.33 -11.33 12.72
N ASN A 432 44.70 -10.39 13.59
CA ASN A 432 45.82 -9.46 13.42
C ASN A 432 45.86 -8.72 12.06
N LEU A 433 44.66 -8.42 11.48
CA LEU A 433 44.52 -7.67 10.23
C LEU A 433 44.47 -6.16 10.51
N ARG A 434 44.99 -5.33 9.60
CA ARG A 434 45.06 -3.86 9.76
C ARG A 434 43.78 -3.19 9.27
N ALA A 435 43.22 -3.68 8.16
CA ALA A 435 42.05 -3.09 7.52
C ALA A 435 41.17 -4.18 6.88
N PRO A 436 39.86 -3.92 6.66
CA PRO A 436 39.02 -4.83 5.93
C PRO A 436 39.53 -5.15 4.52
N SER A 437 40.18 -4.20 3.85
CA SER A 437 40.77 -4.37 2.53
C SER A 437 41.83 -5.47 2.45
N ASP A 438 42.36 -5.90 3.58
CA ASP A 438 43.38 -6.93 3.62
C ASP A 438 42.86 -8.33 3.33
N ILE A 439 41.54 -8.50 3.41
CA ILE A 439 40.88 -9.81 3.25
C ILE A 439 39.56 -9.77 2.45
N LEU A 440 38.93 -8.59 2.28
CA LEU A 440 37.67 -8.48 1.51
C LEU A 440 37.89 -8.91 0.06
N GLY A 441 37.03 -9.83 -0.42
CA GLY A 441 37.09 -10.43 -1.75
C GLY A 441 38.08 -11.59 -1.86
N ASP A 442 38.90 -11.86 -0.87
CA ASP A 442 39.85 -12.95 -0.84
C ASP A 442 39.23 -14.24 -0.26
N GLN A 443 39.89 -15.35 -0.51
CA GLN A 443 39.50 -16.67 0.02
C GLN A 443 39.77 -16.74 1.53
N VAL A 444 38.84 -17.32 2.29
CA VAL A 444 38.95 -17.47 3.76
C VAL A 444 40.19 -18.27 4.20
N VAL A 445 40.73 -19.13 3.33
CA VAL A 445 41.93 -19.92 3.61
C VAL A 445 43.17 -19.06 3.95
N ARG A 446 43.15 -17.77 3.60
CA ARG A 446 44.23 -16.85 3.99
C ARG A 446 44.30 -16.54 5.49
N VAL A 447 43.20 -16.75 6.20
CA VAL A 447 43.06 -16.36 7.62
C VAL A 447 42.50 -17.45 8.52
N LEU A 448 41.74 -18.42 7.97
CA LEU A 448 41.15 -19.52 8.73
C LEU A 448 41.14 -20.80 7.90
N ASP A 449 41.25 -21.94 8.58
CA ASP A 449 41.14 -23.25 7.93
C ASP A 449 39.76 -23.43 7.27
N PRO A 450 39.68 -23.71 5.96
CA PRO A 450 38.44 -23.86 5.22
C PRO A 450 37.66 -25.13 5.53
N VAL A 451 38.23 -26.11 6.20
CA VAL A 451 37.64 -27.45 6.42
C VAL A 451 36.27 -27.36 7.11
N ASP A 452 36.14 -26.54 8.13
CA ASP A 452 34.86 -26.39 8.85
C ASP A 452 33.78 -25.75 7.95
N PHE A 453 34.14 -24.75 7.15
CA PHE A 453 33.22 -24.09 6.21
C PHE A 453 32.76 -25.06 5.11
N LEU A 454 33.67 -25.84 4.55
CA LEU A 454 33.35 -26.89 3.57
C LEU A 454 32.46 -27.99 4.18
N SER A 455 32.71 -28.34 5.44
CA SER A 455 31.85 -29.30 6.17
C SER A 455 30.43 -28.79 6.36
N VAL A 456 30.26 -27.51 6.69
CA VAL A 456 28.93 -26.87 6.83
C VAL A 456 28.21 -26.84 5.49
N LEU A 457 28.87 -26.46 4.41
CA LEU A 457 28.31 -26.45 3.06
C LEU A 457 27.91 -27.85 2.57
N SER A 458 28.80 -28.85 2.77
CA SER A 458 28.57 -30.22 2.25
C SER A 458 27.55 -31.01 3.06
N LYS A 459 27.59 -30.92 4.39
CA LYS A 459 26.72 -31.67 5.30
C LYS A 459 25.45 -30.91 5.66
N ASN A 460 25.38 -29.63 5.32
CA ASN A 460 24.28 -28.74 5.63
C ASN A 460 23.91 -28.73 7.13
N ARG A 461 24.93 -28.76 7.98
CA ARG A 461 24.82 -28.73 9.43
C ARG A 461 25.73 -27.66 9.99
N ASP A 462 25.15 -26.71 10.71
CA ASP A 462 25.87 -25.63 11.36
C ASP A 462 26.84 -26.13 12.42
N ILE A 463 27.88 -25.36 12.67
CA ILE A 463 28.85 -25.59 13.73
C ILE A 463 28.58 -24.54 14.80
N HIS A 464 28.42 -24.98 16.04
CA HIS A 464 28.21 -24.08 17.18
C HIS A 464 29.29 -24.30 18.22
N ASP A 465 29.84 -23.21 18.77
CA ASP A 465 30.69 -23.12 19.95
C ASP A 465 31.91 -24.07 19.91
N LYS A 466 32.46 -24.32 18.70
CA LYS A 466 33.67 -25.14 18.53
C LYS A 466 34.88 -24.35 19.02
N ARG A 467 35.53 -24.84 20.08
CA ARG A 467 36.77 -24.25 20.58
C ARG A 467 37.95 -24.76 19.82
N GLU A 468 38.82 -23.88 19.41
CA GLU A 468 40.09 -24.18 18.76
C GLU A 468 41.17 -23.14 19.09
N TYR A 469 42.44 -23.58 19.09
CA TYR A 469 43.56 -22.69 19.22
C TYR A 469 44.08 -22.29 17.84
N LEU A 470 44.05 -21.01 17.58
CA LEU A 470 44.60 -20.43 16.35
C LEU A 470 46.08 -20.07 16.56
N ALA A 471 46.98 -21.01 16.24
CA ALA A 471 48.40 -20.88 16.48
C ALA A 471 49.06 -19.67 15.77
N GLU A 472 48.53 -19.28 14.58
CA GLU A 472 49.03 -18.12 13.83
C GLU A 472 48.78 -16.78 14.53
N TYR A 473 47.75 -16.75 15.39
CA TYR A 473 47.30 -15.51 16.06
C TYR A 473 47.53 -15.56 17.58
N ASP A 474 48.01 -16.70 18.12
CA ASP A 474 48.19 -16.97 19.55
C ASP A 474 46.91 -16.69 20.36
N ARG A 475 45.79 -17.28 19.89
CA ARG A 475 44.47 -17.07 20.50
C ARG A 475 43.64 -18.35 20.54
N TYR A 476 42.94 -18.53 21.65
CA TYR A 476 41.83 -19.46 21.74
C TYR A 476 40.55 -18.79 21.27
N VAL A 477 39.85 -19.40 20.32
CA VAL A 477 38.58 -18.89 19.82
C VAL A 477 37.48 -19.94 19.96
N GLU A 478 36.28 -19.46 20.21
CA GLU A 478 35.06 -20.26 20.11
C GLU A 478 34.37 -19.86 18.80
N LYS A 479 34.31 -20.82 17.87
CA LYS A 479 33.87 -20.61 16.48
C LYS A 479 32.48 -21.14 16.26
N THR A 480 31.56 -20.30 15.75
CA THR A 480 30.22 -20.68 15.27
C THR A 480 30.13 -20.36 13.79
N ILE A 481 29.70 -21.32 12.97
CA ILE A 481 29.49 -21.15 11.52
C ILE A 481 28.07 -21.56 11.19
N VAL A 482 27.31 -20.64 10.59
CA VAL A 482 25.93 -20.84 10.17
C VAL A 482 25.82 -20.59 8.67
N TYR A 483 25.09 -21.45 7.96
CA TYR A 483 24.82 -21.28 6.54
C TYR A 483 23.40 -20.83 6.28
N ASP A 484 23.25 -19.61 5.75
CA ASP A 484 21.99 -19.07 5.27
C ASP A 484 21.75 -19.48 3.81
N LYS A 485 20.80 -20.41 3.62
CA LYS A 485 20.46 -20.95 2.29
C LYS A 485 19.72 -19.96 1.40
N GLU A 486 18.95 -19.04 2.00
CA GLU A 486 18.14 -18.08 1.25
C GLU A 486 19.05 -17.05 0.59
N TYR A 487 20.04 -16.55 1.32
CA TYR A 487 21.00 -15.56 0.83
C TYR A 487 22.31 -16.17 0.33
N LYS A 488 22.49 -17.50 0.46
CA LYS A 488 23.71 -18.23 0.05
C LYS A 488 24.98 -17.66 0.71
N LEU A 489 24.89 -17.40 2.00
CA LEU A 489 25.96 -16.81 2.79
C LEU A 489 26.32 -17.73 3.96
N LEU A 490 27.64 -17.80 4.26
CA LEU A 490 28.14 -18.39 5.49
C LEU A 490 28.48 -17.25 6.46
N VAL A 491 27.99 -17.34 7.68
CA VAL A 491 28.28 -16.39 8.76
C VAL A 491 29.15 -17.10 9.78
N CYS A 492 30.39 -16.62 9.95
CA CYS A 492 31.31 -17.10 10.95
C CYS A 492 31.43 -16.09 12.10
N ILE A 493 31.17 -16.55 13.31
CA ILE A 493 31.29 -15.78 14.53
C ILE A 493 32.47 -16.36 15.32
N LEU A 494 33.42 -15.49 15.68
CA LEU A 494 34.62 -15.83 16.45
C LEU A 494 34.56 -15.10 17.80
N ARG A 495 34.46 -15.83 18.89
CA ARG A 495 34.58 -15.31 20.24
C ARG A 495 36.00 -15.59 20.75
N ASP A 496 36.72 -14.54 21.14
CA ASP A 496 38.04 -14.67 21.79
C ASP A 496 37.82 -15.16 23.24
N VAL A 497 38.31 -16.34 23.52
CA VAL A 497 38.22 -17.00 24.84
C VAL A 497 39.57 -17.26 25.45
N THR A 498 40.62 -16.59 24.95
CA THR A 498 42.02 -16.77 25.39
C THR A 498 42.16 -16.55 26.90
N ALA A 499 41.64 -15.45 27.44
CA ALA A 499 41.72 -15.17 28.87
C ALA A 499 40.95 -16.19 29.73
N GLU A 500 39.86 -16.74 29.23
CA GLU A 500 39.06 -17.77 29.90
C GLU A 500 39.84 -19.11 29.97
N GLU A 501 40.46 -19.50 28.86
CA GLU A 501 41.29 -20.71 28.78
C GLU A 501 42.55 -20.59 29.63
N GLU A 502 43.28 -19.47 29.61
CA GLU A 502 44.42 -19.23 30.47
C GLU A 502 44.06 -19.31 31.96
N GLN A 503 42.87 -18.78 32.34
CA GLN A 503 42.42 -18.91 33.73
C GLN A 503 42.02 -20.34 34.05
N ARG A 504 41.48 -21.10 33.11
CA ARG A 504 41.17 -22.51 33.28
C ARG A 504 42.45 -23.31 33.46
N GLU A 505 43.45 -23.14 32.62
CA GLU A 505 44.74 -23.81 32.72
C GLU A 505 45.44 -23.50 34.08
N LYS A 506 45.46 -22.22 34.47
CA LYS A 506 45.98 -21.84 35.79
C LYS A 506 45.26 -22.50 36.95
N LYS A 507 43.94 -22.62 36.90
CA LYS A 507 43.15 -23.32 37.91
C LYS A 507 43.42 -24.83 37.94
N GLU A 508 43.56 -25.46 36.78
CA GLU A 508 43.90 -26.86 36.64
C GLU A 508 45.30 -27.15 37.17
N ASP A 509 46.28 -26.28 36.89
CA ASP A 509 47.64 -26.39 37.43
C ASP A 509 47.67 -26.20 38.93
N ILE A 510 46.96 -25.21 39.49
CA ILE A 510 46.84 -25.01 40.93
C ILE A 510 46.15 -26.23 41.56
N SER A 511 45.10 -26.78 40.96
CA SER A 511 44.44 -27.97 41.44
C SER A 511 45.35 -29.17 41.43
N ARG A 512 46.15 -29.37 40.37
CA ARG A 512 47.11 -30.46 40.25
C ARG A 512 48.22 -30.33 41.31
N GLN A 513 48.78 -29.13 41.50
CA GLN A 513 49.75 -28.87 42.55
C GLN A 513 49.17 -29.06 43.95
N THR A 514 47.92 -28.67 44.16
CA THR A 514 47.20 -28.89 45.43
C THR A 514 47.02 -30.38 45.73
N VAL A 515 46.65 -31.18 44.74
CA VAL A 515 46.55 -32.63 44.85
C VAL A 515 47.90 -33.25 45.19
N GLU A 516 48.99 -32.87 44.48
CA GLU A 516 50.34 -33.35 44.74
C GLU A 516 50.83 -33.00 46.14
N ILE A 517 50.50 -31.79 46.64
CA ILE A 517 50.84 -31.37 48.01
C ILE A 517 50.02 -32.17 49.01
N ALA A 518 48.74 -32.37 48.78
CA ALA A 518 47.86 -33.17 49.64
C ALA A 518 48.34 -34.62 49.72
N ASP A 519 48.73 -35.24 48.61
CA ASP A 519 49.27 -36.59 48.57
C ASP A 519 50.58 -36.68 49.39
N LYS A 520 51.49 -35.71 49.23
CA LYS A 520 52.74 -35.64 50.03
C LYS A 520 52.46 -35.50 51.54
N VAL A 521 51.44 -34.71 51.90
CA VAL A 521 51.03 -34.57 53.32
C VAL A 521 50.42 -35.86 53.85
N VAL A 522 49.54 -36.49 53.06
CA VAL A 522 48.94 -37.80 53.42
C VAL A 522 50.04 -38.85 53.58
N ASP A 523 50.99 -38.98 52.67
CA ASP A 523 52.09 -39.93 52.75
C ASP A 523 52.97 -39.66 53.98
N LYS A 524 53.24 -38.38 54.27
CA LYS A 524 54.01 -37.99 55.45
C LYS A 524 53.23 -38.36 56.73
N GLN A 525 51.92 -38.13 56.83
CA GLN A 525 51.07 -38.50 57.96
C GLN A 525 51.01 -40.01 58.09
N MET A 526 50.89 -40.77 56.97
CA MET A 526 50.89 -42.23 56.97
C MET A 526 52.20 -42.81 57.54
N ARG A 527 53.37 -42.24 57.19
CA ARG A 527 54.66 -42.63 57.77
C ARG A 527 54.71 -42.39 59.27
N ILE A 528 54.29 -41.18 59.68
CA ILE A 528 54.23 -40.88 61.14
C ILE A 528 53.31 -41.83 61.86
N VAL A 529 52.13 -42.18 61.35
CA VAL A 529 51.20 -43.15 61.93
C VAL A 529 51.86 -44.53 61.97
N GLN A 530 52.61 -44.93 60.90
CA GLN A 530 53.36 -46.21 60.92
C GLN A 530 54.47 -46.25 61.94
N GLU A 531 55.25 -45.15 62.12
CA GLU A 531 56.26 -45.02 63.14
C GLU A 531 55.69 -45.09 64.56
N ILE A 532 54.57 -44.38 64.81
CA ILE A 532 53.85 -44.45 66.09
C ILE A 532 53.32 -45.86 66.33
N ALA A 533 52.77 -46.52 65.33
CA ALA A 533 52.31 -47.91 65.51
C ALA A 533 53.44 -48.88 65.74
N SER A 534 54.62 -48.67 65.16
CA SER A 534 55.80 -49.49 65.40
C SER A 534 56.33 -49.29 66.81
N LEU A 535 56.45 -48.03 67.26
CA LEU A 535 56.88 -47.67 68.60
C LEU A 535 55.91 -48.23 69.72
N LEU A 536 54.59 -48.11 69.42
CA LEU A 536 53.59 -48.70 70.31
C LEU A 536 53.64 -50.25 70.35
N GLY A 537 53.93 -50.85 69.17
CA GLY A 537 54.15 -52.28 69.06
C GLY A 537 55.40 -52.75 69.88
N GLU A 538 56.48 -51.97 69.76
CA GLU A 538 57.72 -52.20 70.49
C GLU A 538 57.50 -52.08 72.06
N THR A 539 56.85 -51.01 72.49
CA THR A 539 56.53 -50.79 73.90
C THR A 539 55.56 -51.84 74.44
N VAL A 540 54.61 -52.32 73.67
CA VAL A 540 53.73 -53.42 74.04
C VAL A 540 54.48 -54.74 74.11
N ALA A 541 55.45 -54.99 73.25
CA ALA A 541 56.29 -56.16 73.26
C ALA A 541 57.22 -56.17 74.49
N GLU A 542 57.86 -54.99 74.77
CA GLU A 542 58.69 -54.86 76.02
C GLU A 542 57.88 -54.99 77.26
N THR A 543 56.69 -54.40 77.33
CA THR A 543 55.78 -54.55 78.49
C THR A 543 55.31 -56.00 78.64
N LYS A 544 55.07 -56.69 77.55
CA LYS A 544 54.71 -58.12 77.58
C LYS A 544 55.87 -59.00 78.07
N ILE A 545 57.12 -58.69 77.60
CA ILE A 545 58.30 -59.39 78.11
C ILE A 545 58.54 -59.10 79.56
N ALA A 546 58.40 -57.83 80.00
CA ALA A 546 58.52 -57.47 81.42
C ALA A 546 57.46 -58.18 82.32
N LEU A 547 56.19 -58.18 81.83
CA LEU A 547 55.11 -58.90 82.53
C LEU A 547 55.34 -60.44 82.57
N THR A 548 55.86 -60.99 81.49
CA THR A 548 56.20 -62.44 81.43
C THR A 548 57.33 -62.75 82.39
N LYS A 549 58.39 -61.97 82.48
CA LYS A 549 59.46 -62.10 83.46
C LYS A 549 58.95 -61.93 84.92
N LEU A 550 58.05 -60.99 85.15
CA LEU A 550 57.41 -60.80 86.48
C LEU A 550 56.57 -62.00 86.88
N LYS A 551 55.82 -62.54 85.86
CA LYS A 551 55.02 -63.74 86.06
C LYS A 551 55.88 -64.98 86.38
N GLU A 552 57.01 -65.14 85.69
CA GLU A 552 57.96 -66.22 85.95
C GLU A 552 58.61 -66.10 87.32
N SER A 553 58.95 -64.84 87.77
CA SER A 553 59.55 -64.63 89.12
C SER A 553 58.54 -64.77 90.28
N ILE A 554 57.23 -64.76 90.01
CA ILE A 554 56.16 -64.98 91.00
C ILE A 554 55.78 -66.45 91.07
N SER A 555 56.10 -67.22 90.02
CA SER A 555 55.78 -68.68 90.03
C SER A 555 56.88 -69.57 90.58
N ASP A 556 58.08 -69.00 91.00
CA ASP A 556 59.22 -69.71 91.63
C ASP A 556 59.29 -69.44 93.13
N GLU A 557 58.23 -68.90 93.80
CA GLU A 557 57.95 -68.97 95.22
C GLU A 557 56.77 -69.92 95.39
#